data_b54431363c5ff43dae5296d0232b6ced
#
_entry.id   b54431363c5ff43dae5296d0232b6ced
#
_cell.length_a   1.000
_cell.length_b   1.000
_cell.length_c   1.000
_cell.angle_alpha   90.00
_cell.angle_beta   90.00
_cell.angle_gamma   90.00
#
_symmetry.space_group_name_H-M   'P 1'
#
loop_
_entity.id
_entity.type
_entity.pdbx_description
1 polymer ?
#
loop_
_entity_poly.entity_id
_entity_poly.type
_entity_poly.pdbx_seq_one_letter_code
_entity_poly.pdbx_strand_id
1 'polypeptide(L)'
;MLKKTLMNYKKLGKTDLEVSTICLGTMTWGEQNTQVEGFEQMDFALDQGVNFWDTAEIYSIPPREETFGSTEKIIGNWFEKTKKRDKVILASKVCGPMREYVRGGGNQFGKKNITEALEGSLKRLKTDYIDLYQLHWPERNTNFFGKLGYEHN
;
A
#
# COMPACT_ATOMS: atom_id res chain seq x y z
N MET A 1 -1.71 31.07 14.94
CA MET A 1 -2.70 29.98 14.68
C MET A 1 -2.77 29.76 13.19
N LEU A 2 -2.22 28.64 12.69
CA LEU A 2 -2.43 28.23 11.30
C LEU A 2 -3.92 27.92 11.13
N LYS A 3 -4.59 28.55 10.16
CA LYS A 3 -5.98 28.18 9.79
C LYS A 3 -5.98 26.71 9.41
N LYS A 4 -6.72 25.87 10.13
CA LYS A 4 -6.94 24.47 9.76
C LYS A 4 -7.61 24.48 8.37
N THR A 5 -6.84 24.16 7.33
CA THR A 5 -7.38 24.03 5.98
C THR A 5 -8.34 22.84 6.01
N LEU A 6 -9.60 23.04 5.67
CA LEU A 6 -10.57 21.96 5.60
C LEU A 6 -10.15 21.01 4.48
N MET A 7 -9.94 19.73 4.80
CA MET A 7 -9.70 18.70 3.79
C MET A 7 -10.91 18.56 2.89
N ASN A 8 -10.67 18.51 1.59
CA ASN A 8 -11.71 18.22 0.61
C ASN A 8 -11.79 16.70 0.37
N TYR A 9 -13.01 16.20 0.22
CA TYR A 9 -13.29 14.81 -0.06
C TYR A 9 -14.00 14.65 -1.40
N LYS A 10 -13.84 13.49 -2.02
CA LYS A 10 -14.55 13.10 -3.24
C LYS A 10 -14.81 11.60 -3.26
N LYS A 11 -15.83 11.17 -3.99
CA LYS A 11 -16.07 9.75 -4.22
C LYS A 11 -14.93 9.12 -5.02
N LEU A 12 -14.49 7.93 -4.63
CA LEU A 12 -13.54 7.11 -5.37
C LEU A 12 -14.27 6.44 -6.56
N GLY A 13 -14.21 7.09 -7.71
CA GLY A 13 -14.91 6.63 -8.91
C GLY A 13 -16.43 6.57 -8.72
N LYS A 14 -17.01 5.40 -8.97
CA LYS A 14 -18.46 5.12 -8.84
C LYS A 14 -18.79 4.42 -7.52
N THR A 15 -17.87 4.32 -6.59
CA THR A 15 -18.07 3.69 -5.28
C THR A 15 -18.69 4.67 -4.28
N ASP A 16 -19.09 4.17 -3.12
CA ASP A 16 -19.55 5.00 -2.00
C ASP A 16 -18.43 5.44 -1.06
N LEU A 17 -17.17 5.10 -1.39
CA LEU A 17 -16.00 5.51 -0.61
C LEU A 17 -15.70 7.00 -0.84
N GLU A 18 -15.74 7.79 0.24
CA GLU A 18 -15.35 9.19 0.24
C GLU A 18 -13.89 9.34 0.70
N VAL A 19 -13.00 9.64 -0.25
CA VAL A 19 -11.56 9.77 -0.01
C VAL A 19 -11.15 11.23 0.03
N SER A 20 -10.17 11.54 0.90
CA SER A 20 -9.47 12.83 0.87
C SER A 20 -8.82 13.05 -0.49
N THR A 21 -8.78 14.31 -0.96
CA THR A 21 -8.14 14.65 -2.25
C THR A 21 -6.63 14.50 -2.21
N ILE A 22 -6.05 14.36 -1.02
CA ILE A 22 -4.66 14.00 -0.77
C ILE A 22 -4.63 12.54 -0.32
N CYS A 23 -3.69 11.76 -0.86
CA CYS A 23 -3.43 10.39 -0.46
C CYS A 23 -2.08 10.31 0.26
N LEU A 24 -2.03 9.62 1.39
CA LEU A 24 -0.79 9.34 2.11
C LEU A 24 -0.07 8.15 1.44
N GLY A 25 1.05 8.41 0.76
CA GLY A 25 1.95 7.36 0.29
C GLY A 25 2.85 6.87 1.43
N THR A 26 3.13 5.57 1.47
CA THR A 26 3.78 4.92 2.63
C THR A 26 5.04 4.14 2.29
N MET A 27 5.50 4.17 1.04
CA MET A 27 6.49 3.24 0.48
C MET A 27 7.88 3.27 1.12
N THR A 28 8.17 4.25 1.97
CA THR A 28 9.50 4.42 2.59
C THR A 28 9.60 3.84 4.00
N TRP A 29 8.48 3.46 4.61
CA TRP A 29 8.46 2.99 6.00
C TRP A 29 8.99 1.55 6.12
N GLY A 30 10.00 1.40 6.96
CA GLY A 30 10.68 0.13 7.18
C GLY A 30 12.01 -0.01 6.43
N GLU A 31 12.37 0.99 5.64
CA GLU A 31 13.67 1.09 4.97
C GLU A 31 14.29 2.48 5.18
N GLN A 32 13.65 3.54 4.69
CA GLN A 32 14.13 4.92 4.81
C GLN A 32 13.60 5.61 6.07
N ASN A 33 12.45 5.18 6.56
CA ASN A 33 11.83 5.68 7.79
C ASN A 33 11.59 4.53 8.76
N THR A 34 11.71 4.84 10.03
CA THR A 34 11.41 3.94 11.14
C THR A 34 9.90 3.76 11.34
N GLN A 35 9.52 2.76 12.14
CA GLN A 35 8.12 2.60 12.56
C GLN A 35 7.61 3.82 13.36
N VAL A 36 8.47 4.44 14.18
CA VAL A 36 8.09 5.60 14.99
C VAL A 36 7.72 6.78 14.07
N GLU A 37 8.57 7.09 13.10
CA GLU A 37 8.31 8.15 12.12
C GLU A 37 7.06 7.82 11.28
N GLY A 38 6.85 6.57 10.90
CA GLY A 38 5.62 6.13 10.22
C GLY A 38 4.37 6.38 11.07
N PHE A 39 4.44 6.12 12.38
CA PHE A 39 3.33 6.37 13.31
C PHE A 39 3.02 7.87 13.42
N GLU A 40 4.03 8.71 13.55
CA GLU A 40 3.88 10.17 13.58
C GLU A 40 3.25 10.70 12.30
N GLN A 41 3.66 10.19 11.14
CA GLN A 41 3.09 10.58 9.84
C GLN A 41 1.64 10.13 9.70
N MET A 42 1.28 8.93 10.15
CA MET A 42 -0.10 8.42 10.14
C MET A 42 -1.00 9.24 11.07
N ASP A 43 -0.57 9.52 12.29
CA ASP A 43 -1.32 10.33 13.24
C ASP A 43 -1.52 11.75 12.69
N PHE A 44 -0.46 12.38 12.19
CA PHE A 44 -0.54 13.71 11.58
C PHE A 44 -1.49 13.73 10.37
N ALA A 45 -1.36 12.76 9.45
CA ALA A 45 -2.20 12.69 8.26
C ALA A 45 -3.69 12.59 8.62
N LEU A 46 -4.02 11.71 9.56
CA LEU A 46 -5.39 11.54 10.00
C LEU A 46 -5.94 12.78 10.71
N ASP A 47 -5.13 13.43 11.53
CA ASP A 47 -5.49 14.71 12.21
C ASP A 47 -5.73 15.85 11.21
N GLN A 48 -5.06 15.82 10.05
CA GLN A 48 -5.32 16.76 8.95
C GLN A 48 -6.49 16.32 8.04
N GLY A 49 -7.15 15.21 8.33
CA GLY A 49 -8.27 14.69 7.55
C GLY A 49 -7.86 13.86 6.32
N VAL A 50 -6.60 13.46 6.20
CA VAL A 50 -6.13 12.55 5.14
C VAL A 50 -6.51 11.12 5.51
N ASN A 51 -7.64 10.64 4.97
CA ASN A 51 -8.17 9.30 5.25
C ASN A 51 -7.81 8.26 4.18
N PHE A 52 -7.24 8.65 3.04
CA PHE A 52 -6.86 7.76 1.95
C PHE A 52 -5.37 7.45 2.02
N TRP A 53 -5.02 6.17 2.22
CA TRP A 53 -3.63 5.73 2.38
C TRP A 53 -3.30 4.66 1.36
N ASP A 54 -2.10 4.75 0.76
CA ASP A 54 -1.61 3.83 -0.27
C ASP A 54 -0.36 3.10 0.20
N THR A 55 -0.44 1.78 0.21
CA THR A 55 0.66 0.86 0.48
C THR A 55 0.75 -0.23 -0.59
N ALA A 56 1.66 -1.18 -0.45
CA ALA A 56 1.77 -2.34 -1.31
C ALA A 56 2.46 -3.52 -0.62
N GLU A 57 2.18 -4.73 -1.10
CA GLU A 57 2.80 -5.97 -0.65
C GLU A 57 4.33 -5.89 -0.65
N ILE A 58 4.91 -5.34 -1.73
CA ILE A 58 6.38 -5.30 -1.91
C ILE A 58 7.08 -4.22 -1.07
N TYR A 59 6.35 -3.26 -0.50
CA TYR A 59 7.00 -2.16 0.23
C TYR A 59 7.66 -2.68 1.51
N SER A 60 8.81 -2.14 1.88
CA SER A 60 9.34 -0.78 1.60
C SER A 60 10.20 -0.70 0.33
N ILE A 61 10.54 0.56 -0.04
CA ILE A 61 11.39 0.90 -1.19
C ILE A 61 12.67 1.60 -0.66
N PRO A 62 13.88 1.21 -1.17
CA PRO A 62 14.14 0.21 -2.22
C PRO A 62 13.75 -1.21 -1.79
N PRO A 63 13.23 -2.04 -2.74
CA PRO A 63 12.72 -3.36 -2.39
C PRO A 63 13.85 -4.35 -2.10
N ARG A 64 13.82 -4.95 -0.91
CA ARG A 64 14.75 -5.98 -0.44
C ARG A 64 13.97 -7.12 0.21
N GLU A 65 14.57 -8.32 0.23
CA GLU A 65 13.94 -9.49 0.85
C GLU A 65 13.71 -9.26 2.36
N GLU A 66 14.70 -8.67 3.04
CA GLU A 66 14.67 -8.43 4.48
C GLU A 66 13.58 -7.44 4.91
N THR A 67 13.26 -6.49 4.04
CA THR A 67 12.27 -5.43 4.30
C THR A 67 10.93 -5.63 3.58
N PHE A 68 10.78 -6.76 2.89
CA PHE A 68 9.54 -7.14 2.21
C PHE A 68 8.34 -7.13 3.18
N GLY A 69 7.32 -6.37 2.81
CA GLY A 69 6.10 -6.24 3.59
C GLY A 69 6.25 -5.42 4.88
N SER A 70 7.40 -4.78 5.13
CA SER A 70 7.65 -3.98 6.34
C SER A 70 6.67 -2.82 6.47
N THR A 71 6.34 -2.14 5.38
CA THR A 71 5.39 -1.02 5.40
C THR A 71 4.00 -1.48 5.85
N GLU A 72 3.50 -2.59 5.30
CA GLU A 72 2.21 -3.14 5.74
C GLU A 72 2.24 -3.59 7.21
N LYS A 73 3.36 -4.16 7.70
CA LYS A 73 3.53 -4.50 9.12
C LYS A 73 3.47 -3.26 10.03
N ILE A 74 4.11 -2.17 9.62
CA ILE A 74 4.10 -0.90 10.36
C ILE A 74 2.67 -0.33 10.43
N ILE A 75 1.95 -0.32 9.32
CA ILE A 75 0.55 0.11 9.28
C ILE A 75 -0.32 -0.79 10.17
N GLY A 76 -0.14 -2.10 10.08
CA GLY A 76 -0.87 -3.08 10.91
C GLY A 76 -0.62 -2.89 12.41
N ASN A 77 0.62 -2.60 12.80
CA ASN A 77 0.97 -2.28 14.19
C ASN A 77 0.28 -0.99 14.66
N TRP A 78 0.16 0.00 13.79
CA TRP A 78 -0.56 1.23 14.09
C TRP A 78 -2.06 0.98 14.25
N PHE A 79 -2.69 0.20 13.36
CA PHE A 79 -4.10 -0.19 13.50
C PHE A 79 -4.36 -0.93 14.80
N GLU A 80 -3.50 -1.90 15.14
CA GLU A 80 -3.61 -2.66 16.38
C GLU A 80 -3.51 -1.77 17.63
N LYS A 81 -2.56 -0.81 17.61
CA LYS A 81 -2.34 0.12 18.72
C LYS A 81 -3.47 1.13 18.87
N THR A 82 -3.94 1.69 17.77
CA THR A 82 -4.86 2.86 17.80
C THR A 82 -6.33 2.46 17.72
N LYS A 83 -6.63 1.27 17.18
CA LYS A 83 -7.99 0.82 16.86
C LYS A 83 -8.75 1.72 15.88
N LYS A 84 -8.01 2.43 15.00
CA LYS A 84 -8.55 3.40 14.04
C LYS A 84 -8.63 2.86 12.60
N ARG A 85 -8.71 1.54 12.38
CA ARG A 85 -8.80 0.95 11.04
C ARG A 85 -9.99 1.49 10.24
N ASP A 86 -11.13 1.69 10.91
CA ASP A 86 -12.37 2.21 10.34
C ASP A 86 -12.31 3.69 9.92
N LYS A 87 -11.26 4.43 10.29
CA LYS A 87 -11.05 5.83 9.90
C LYS A 87 -10.23 5.98 8.62
N VAL A 88 -9.71 4.86 8.08
CA VAL A 88 -8.79 4.86 6.96
C VAL A 88 -9.37 4.07 5.80
N ILE A 89 -9.38 4.67 4.62
CA ILE A 89 -9.60 3.98 3.35
C ILE A 89 -8.22 3.56 2.85
N LEU A 90 -7.96 2.25 2.90
CA LEU A 90 -6.65 1.67 2.65
C LEU A 90 -6.59 1.03 1.27
N ALA A 91 -5.64 1.50 0.46
CA ALA A 91 -5.25 0.85 -0.78
C ALA A 91 -3.99 0.00 -0.55
N SER A 92 -4.00 -1.24 -1.05
CA SER A 92 -2.79 -2.05 -1.19
C SER A 92 -2.72 -2.70 -2.57
N LYS A 93 -1.59 -3.35 -2.88
CA LYS A 93 -1.32 -3.83 -4.24
C LYS A 93 -0.65 -5.19 -4.21
N VAL A 94 -1.10 -6.11 -5.07
CA VAL A 94 -0.38 -7.35 -5.32
C VAL A 94 0.86 -7.07 -6.16
N CYS A 95 2.01 -7.60 -5.74
CA CYS A 95 3.27 -7.52 -6.46
C CYS A 95 3.18 -8.29 -7.78
N GLY A 96 3.57 -7.65 -8.87
CA GLY A 96 3.73 -8.31 -10.18
C GLY A 96 5.03 -9.10 -10.30
N PRO A 97 5.31 -9.69 -11.49
CA PRO A 97 6.53 -10.46 -11.73
C PRO A 97 7.78 -9.59 -11.58
N MET A 98 8.77 -10.00 -10.82
CA MET A 98 10.11 -9.37 -10.78
C MET A 98 11.03 -9.94 -9.69
N ARG A 99 10.54 -10.27 -8.48
CA ARG A 99 11.37 -10.62 -7.34
C ARG A 99 11.15 -12.06 -6.92
N GLU A 100 12.21 -12.87 -6.93
CA GLU A 100 12.16 -14.30 -6.58
C GLU A 100 11.67 -14.54 -5.15
N TYR A 101 12.04 -13.67 -4.21
CA TYR A 101 11.61 -13.77 -2.82
C TYR A 101 10.11 -13.50 -2.63
N VAL A 102 9.44 -12.95 -3.63
CA VAL A 102 7.99 -12.77 -3.59
C VAL A 102 7.33 -13.94 -4.32
N ARG A 103 6.89 -14.95 -3.57
CA ARG A 103 6.20 -16.15 -4.09
C ARG A 103 6.91 -16.82 -5.26
N GLY A 104 8.28 -16.88 -5.22
CA GLY A 104 9.09 -17.54 -6.25
C GLY A 104 9.27 -16.76 -7.55
N GLY A 105 8.97 -15.46 -7.57
CA GLY A 105 9.26 -14.55 -8.70
C GLY A 105 8.33 -14.65 -9.91
N GLY A 106 7.67 -15.78 -10.10
CA GLY A 106 6.70 -16.01 -11.18
C GLY A 106 5.31 -15.43 -10.86
N ASN A 107 5.24 -14.21 -10.37
CA ASN A 107 4.03 -13.58 -9.85
C ASN A 107 3.08 -13.14 -10.96
N GLN A 108 2.48 -14.11 -11.63
CA GLN A 108 1.37 -13.86 -12.54
C GLN A 108 0.11 -13.54 -11.74
N PHE A 109 -0.75 -12.69 -12.29
CA PHE A 109 -2.01 -12.29 -11.65
C PHE A 109 -3.10 -13.35 -11.76
N GLY A 110 -2.71 -14.63 -11.63
CA GLY A 110 -3.66 -15.74 -11.51
C GLY A 110 -4.34 -15.73 -10.13
N LYS A 111 -5.53 -16.35 -10.06
CA LYS A 111 -6.33 -16.41 -8.82
C LYS A 111 -5.52 -16.84 -7.59
N LYS A 112 -4.68 -17.89 -7.72
CA LYS A 112 -3.85 -18.39 -6.61
C LYS A 112 -2.93 -17.30 -6.08
N ASN A 113 -2.14 -16.66 -6.95
CA ASN A 113 -1.16 -15.63 -6.55
C ASN A 113 -1.83 -14.39 -5.94
N ILE A 114 -2.96 -13.94 -6.51
CA ILE A 114 -3.73 -12.82 -5.94
C ILE A 114 -4.28 -13.18 -4.56
N THR A 115 -4.81 -14.38 -4.39
CA THR A 115 -5.35 -14.82 -3.09
C THR A 115 -4.24 -14.89 -2.04
N GLU A 116 -3.11 -15.54 -2.34
CA GLU A 116 -1.97 -15.64 -1.41
C GLU A 116 -1.41 -14.25 -1.04
N ALA A 117 -1.30 -13.36 -2.03
CA ALA A 117 -0.86 -11.99 -1.80
C ALA A 117 -1.81 -11.22 -0.87
N LEU A 118 -3.12 -11.32 -1.14
CA LEU A 118 -4.15 -10.66 -0.35
C LEU A 118 -4.18 -11.17 1.09
N GLU A 119 -4.17 -12.48 1.30
CA GLU A 119 -4.12 -13.09 2.63
C GLU A 119 -2.86 -12.68 3.40
N GLY A 120 -1.71 -12.64 2.71
CA GLY A 120 -0.46 -12.14 3.27
C GLY A 120 -0.54 -10.68 3.69
N SER A 121 -1.13 -9.82 2.85
CA SER A 121 -1.35 -8.40 3.15
C SER A 121 -2.29 -8.20 4.33
N LEU A 122 -3.43 -8.89 4.38
CA LEU A 122 -4.38 -8.85 5.49
C LEU A 122 -3.71 -9.23 6.82
N LYS A 123 -2.87 -10.28 6.81
CA LYS A 123 -2.11 -10.70 7.98
C LYS A 123 -1.10 -9.64 8.45
N ARG A 124 -0.33 -9.02 7.52
CA ARG A 124 0.63 -7.98 7.87
C ARG A 124 -0.05 -6.71 8.36
N LEU A 125 -1.15 -6.33 7.72
CA LEU A 125 -1.98 -5.17 8.07
C LEU A 125 -2.84 -5.37 9.32
N LYS A 126 -2.94 -6.61 9.82
CA LYS A 126 -3.76 -6.97 11.01
C LYS A 126 -5.22 -6.51 10.88
N THR A 127 -5.80 -6.71 9.71
CA THR A 127 -7.18 -6.37 9.36
C THR A 127 -7.79 -7.47 8.51
N ASP A 128 -9.10 -7.53 8.46
CA ASP A 128 -9.89 -8.50 7.69
C ASP A 128 -10.37 -7.95 6.34
N TYR A 129 -10.08 -6.68 6.02
CA TYR A 129 -10.44 -6.07 4.75
C TYR A 129 -9.42 -5.03 4.27
N ILE A 130 -9.38 -4.85 2.95
CA ILE A 130 -8.70 -3.76 2.23
C ILE A 130 -9.74 -3.08 1.36
N ASP A 131 -9.78 -1.74 1.35
CA ASP A 131 -10.82 -0.98 0.65
C ASP A 131 -10.59 -0.92 -0.85
N LEU A 132 -9.34 -0.84 -1.29
CA LEU A 132 -8.92 -0.84 -2.70
C LEU A 132 -7.73 -1.78 -2.90
N TYR A 133 -7.90 -2.83 -3.71
CA TYR A 133 -6.81 -3.76 -4.03
C TYR A 133 -6.43 -3.67 -5.50
N GLN A 134 -5.14 -3.44 -5.78
CA GLN A 134 -4.64 -3.05 -7.08
C GLN A 134 -3.65 -4.07 -7.63
N LEU A 135 -3.54 -4.18 -8.95
CA LEU A 135 -2.44 -4.82 -9.64
C LEU A 135 -1.30 -3.81 -9.77
N HIS A 136 -0.12 -4.08 -9.16
CA HIS A 136 0.91 -3.07 -8.97
C HIS A 136 1.57 -2.61 -10.27
N TRP A 137 1.78 -3.53 -11.22
CA TRP A 137 2.24 -3.28 -12.59
C TRP A 137 1.81 -4.42 -13.52
N PRO A 138 1.84 -4.21 -14.84
CA PRO A 138 1.45 -5.25 -15.78
C PRO A 138 2.31 -6.52 -15.68
N GLU A 139 1.70 -7.70 -15.79
CA GLU A 139 2.42 -8.97 -15.96
C GLU A 139 2.85 -9.23 -17.40
N ARG A 140 2.14 -8.61 -18.36
CA ARG A 140 2.49 -8.73 -19.77
C ARG A 140 3.82 -8.07 -20.09
N ASN A 141 4.47 -8.49 -21.18
CA ASN A 141 5.70 -7.86 -21.64
C ASN A 141 5.45 -6.38 -21.96
N THR A 142 6.18 -5.49 -21.27
CA THR A 142 6.08 -4.03 -21.43
C THR A 142 7.25 -3.34 -20.72
N ASN A 143 7.45 -2.05 -20.97
CA ASN A 143 8.39 -1.24 -20.20
C ASN A 143 7.79 -0.89 -18.82
N PHE A 144 8.59 -1.07 -17.77
CA PHE A 144 8.25 -0.65 -16.39
C PHE A 144 9.50 -0.55 -15.52
N PHE A 145 9.51 0.36 -14.54
CA PHE A 145 10.56 0.53 -13.53
C PHE A 145 11.99 0.46 -14.06
N GLY A 146 12.28 1.19 -15.14
CA GLY A 146 13.61 1.22 -15.76
C GLY A 146 13.93 0.04 -16.68
N LYS A 147 13.06 -0.98 -16.76
CA LYS A 147 13.15 -2.02 -17.79
C LYS A 147 12.69 -1.42 -19.12
N LEU A 148 13.63 -1.16 -20.00
CA LEU A 148 13.41 -0.62 -21.35
C LEU A 148 13.63 -1.71 -22.41
N GLY A 149 13.29 -1.43 -23.67
CA GLY A 149 13.47 -2.36 -24.78
C GLY A 149 12.31 -3.35 -24.88
N TYR A 150 11.07 -2.86 -24.77
CA TYR A 150 9.90 -3.66 -25.05
C TYR A 150 9.92 -4.18 -26.47
N GLU A 151 9.82 -5.50 -26.64
CA GLU A 151 9.62 -6.15 -27.92
C GLU A 151 8.20 -6.71 -27.95
N HIS A 152 7.45 -6.37 -28.99
CA HIS A 152 6.07 -6.87 -29.18
C HIS A 152 6.12 -8.30 -29.68
N ASN A 153 5.41 -9.21 -29.02
CA ASN A 153 5.23 -10.61 -29.45
C ASN A 153 4.05 -10.74 -30.38
#